data_dc981e3ba036155f36c0d0d04053a929
#
_entry.id   dc981e3ba036155f36c0d0d04053a929
#
_cell.length_a   1.000
_cell.length_b   1.000
_cell.length_c   1.000
_cell.angle_alpha   90.00
_cell.angle_beta   90.00
_cell.angle_gamma   90.00
#
_symmetry.space_group_name_H-M   'P 1'
#
loop_
_entity.id
_entity.type
_entity.pdbx_description
1 polymer ?
#
loop_
_entity_poly.entity_id
_entity_poly.type
_entity_poly.pdbx_seq_one_letter_code
_entity_poly.pdbx_strand_id
1 'polypeptide(L)'
;MTGPEIAVDRSSPVPLYFQVAEQFAAAIQRGELAPGDRLDSELRLADRLGLSRPTVRQAIQHLVDKGLIVRRRGVGTQVVRGEVRRAVELTSLHDDLLRAGQQPSTSVLELTTVPCPAEVAAALGVPAGSEVQHLRRLRFSDGEPLAVMQNWLPTGPVRLTVDALQAGGLYAILRAGGRRIRGAHQRIGARAATTVEARMLGERRGAPLLTMTRTAYDDQGHHVEHGAHIYRASRYSLEVTVAER
;
A
#
# COMPACT_ATOMS: atom_id res chain seq x y z
N MET A 1 5.49 -14.57 -28.30
CA MET A 1 4.36 -14.34 -27.36
C MET A 1 3.69 -13.07 -27.79
N THR A 2 2.44 -13.14 -28.16
CA THR A 2 1.62 -11.97 -28.53
C THR A 2 1.32 -11.18 -27.25
N GLY A 3 1.93 -10.00 -27.12
CA GLY A 3 1.62 -9.11 -25.99
C GLY A 3 0.19 -8.57 -26.10
N PRO A 4 -0.29 -7.84 -25.08
CA PRO A 4 -1.64 -7.29 -25.06
C PRO A 4 -1.86 -6.38 -26.27
N GLU A 5 -3.09 -6.33 -26.75
CA GLU A 5 -3.50 -5.42 -27.81
C GLU A 5 -3.58 -4.00 -27.23
N ILE A 6 -2.75 -3.11 -27.76
CA ILE A 6 -2.66 -1.71 -27.34
C ILE A 6 -3.10 -0.83 -28.50
N ALA A 7 -4.15 -0.06 -28.31
CA ALA A 7 -4.65 0.92 -29.28
C ALA A 7 -4.40 2.34 -28.80
N VAL A 8 -3.91 3.21 -29.68
CA VAL A 8 -3.66 4.63 -29.34
C VAL A 8 -4.57 5.53 -30.14
N ASP A 9 -5.22 6.46 -29.46
CA ASP A 9 -6.01 7.52 -30.09
C ASP A 9 -5.17 8.80 -30.18
N ARG A 10 -4.78 9.15 -31.42
CA ARG A 10 -3.96 10.34 -31.70
C ARG A 10 -4.78 11.64 -31.67
N SER A 11 -6.10 11.54 -31.68
CA SER A 11 -7.02 12.69 -31.62
C SER A 11 -7.35 13.09 -30.17
N SER A 12 -7.07 12.19 -29.21
CA SER A 12 -7.31 12.41 -27.78
C SER A 12 -6.36 13.48 -27.20
N PRO A 13 -6.83 14.35 -26.30
CA PRO A 13 -5.97 15.28 -25.55
C PRO A 13 -5.01 14.59 -24.59
N VAL A 14 -5.21 13.27 -24.34
CA VAL A 14 -4.36 12.47 -23.46
C VAL A 14 -3.05 12.14 -24.17
N PRO A 15 -1.88 12.42 -23.56
CA PRO A 15 -0.59 12.11 -24.18
C PRO A 15 -0.42 10.64 -24.56
N LEU A 16 0.13 10.34 -25.73
CA LEU A 16 0.24 8.98 -26.28
C LEU A 16 1.02 8.04 -25.34
N TYR A 17 2.09 8.51 -24.70
CA TYR A 17 2.84 7.70 -23.74
C TYR A 17 1.97 7.26 -22.56
N PHE A 18 1.08 8.15 -22.11
CA PHE A 18 0.19 7.87 -20.98
C PHE A 18 -0.88 6.84 -21.37
N GLN A 19 -1.49 6.98 -22.58
CA GLN A 19 -2.44 6.00 -23.11
C GLN A 19 -1.83 4.60 -23.19
N VAL A 20 -0.59 4.48 -23.69
CA VAL A 20 0.15 3.23 -23.77
C VAL A 20 0.41 2.65 -22.37
N ALA A 21 0.89 3.47 -21.44
CA ALA A 21 1.19 3.04 -20.08
C ALA A 21 -0.05 2.54 -19.33
N GLU A 22 -1.17 3.26 -19.43
CA GLU A 22 -2.43 2.84 -18.77
C GLU A 22 -2.97 1.51 -19.33
N GLN A 23 -2.87 1.29 -20.63
CA GLN A 23 -3.32 0.03 -21.22
C GLN A 23 -2.42 -1.15 -20.81
N PHE A 24 -1.12 -0.97 -20.73
CA PHE A 24 -0.21 -1.98 -20.14
C PHE A 24 -0.52 -2.22 -18.66
N ALA A 25 -0.75 -1.17 -17.88
CA ALA A 25 -1.11 -1.29 -16.48
C ALA A 25 -2.42 -2.09 -16.32
N ALA A 26 -3.43 -1.79 -17.14
CA ALA A 26 -4.69 -2.53 -17.16
C ALA A 26 -4.50 -4.01 -17.56
N ALA A 27 -3.65 -4.30 -18.55
CA ALA A 27 -3.34 -5.67 -18.97
C ALA A 27 -2.63 -6.47 -17.84
N ILE A 28 -1.73 -5.83 -17.09
CA ILE A 28 -1.10 -6.43 -15.90
C ILE A 28 -2.16 -6.69 -14.82
N GLN A 29 -3.06 -5.75 -14.57
CA GLN A 29 -4.14 -5.92 -13.59
C GLN A 29 -5.13 -7.03 -13.96
N ARG A 30 -5.47 -7.19 -15.26
CA ARG A 30 -6.33 -8.29 -15.74
C ARG A 30 -5.61 -9.64 -15.81
N GLY A 31 -4.29 -9.68 -15.52
CA GLY A 31 -3.49 -10.92 -15.56
C GLY A 31 -3.11 -11.37 -16.99
N GLU A 32 -3.35 -10.55 -18.01
CA GLU A 32 -2.90 -10.81 -19.39
C GLU A 32 -1.37 -10.76 -19.51
N LEU A 33 -0.74 -10.04 -18.58
CA LEU A 33 0.70 -9.99 -18.35
C LEU A 33 0.97 -10.38 -16.90
N ALA A 34 1.48 -11.58 -16.70
CA ALA A 34 1.80 -12.10 -15.38
C ALA A 34 3.15 -11.59 -14.85
N PRO A 35 3.35 -11.52 -13.52
CA PRO A 35 4.67 -11.28 -12.95
C PRO A 35 5.69 -12.29 -13.47
N GLY A 36 6.81 -11.78 -13.97
CA GLY A 36 7.83 -12.59 -14.63
C GLY A 36 7.78 -12.50 -16.16
N ASP A 37 6.67 -12.08 -16.75
CA ASP A 37 6.58 -11.89 -18.20
C ASP A 37 7.51 -10.77 -18.68
N ARG A 38 8.03 -10.93 -19.90
CA ARG A 38 8.91 -9.94 -20.52
C ARG A 38 8.11 -9.09 -21.50
N LEU A 39 8.27 -7.80 -21.39
CA LEU A 39 7.81 -6.87 -22.42
C LEU A 39 8.77 -6.88 -23.61
N ASP A 40 8.25 -6.63 -24.78
CA ASP A 40 9.05 -6.37 -25.97
C ASP A 40 10.04 -5.22 -25.73
N SER A 41 11.14 -5.21 -26.47
CA SER A 41 12.08 -4.10 -26.42
C SER A 41 11.41 -2.79 -26.86
N GLU A 42 11.90 -1.64 -26.36
CA GLU A 42 11.39 -0.32 -26.74
C GLU A 42 11.32 -0.13 -28.26
N LEU A 43 12.29 -0.72 -28.99
CA LEU A 43 12.30 -0.67 -30.45
C LEU A 43 11.13 -1.44 -31.06
N ARG A 44 10.93 -2.71 -30.66
CA ARG A 44 9.81 -3.53 -31.17
C ARG A 44 8.44 -2.95 -30.80
N LEU A 45 8.32 -2.40 -29.59
CA LEU A 45 7.10 -1.72 -29.16
C LEU A 45 6.83 -0.47 -30.02
N ALA A 46 7.85 0.33 -30.30
CA ALA A 46 7.74 1.50 -31.14
C ALA A 46 7.25 1.13 -32.55
N ASP A 47 7.85 0.13 -33.15
CA ASP A 47 7.49 -0.37 -34.48
C ASP A 47 6.06 -0.93 -34.49
N ARG A 48 5.69 -1.77 -33.51
CA ARG A 48 4.35 -2.38 -33.41
C ARG A 48 3.23 -1.35 -33.19
N LEU A 49 3.48 -0.32 -32.38
CA LEU A 49 2.50 0.70 -32.04
C LEU A 49 2.51 1.90 -33.00
N GLY A 50 3.45 1.95 -33.95
CA GLY A 50 3.62 3.09 -34.85
C GLY A 50 3.96 4.38 -34.10
N LEU A 51 4.71 4.29 -33.01
CA LEU A 51 5.08 5.40 -32.13
C LEU A 51 6.57 5.71 -32.17
N SER A 52 6.94 6.92 -31.78
CA SER A 52 8.35 7.27 -31.63
C SER A 52 8.99 6.51 -30.45
N ARG A 53 10.29 6.15 -30.58
CA ARG A 53 11.05 5.53 -29.49
C ARG A 53 11.04 6.35 -28.18
N PRO A 54 11.17 7.69 -28.20
CA PRO A 54 11.01 8.51 -27.00
C PRO A 54 9.66 8.34 -26.32
N THR A 55 8.55 8.31 -27.09
CA THR A 55 7.19 8.12 -26.56
C THR A 55 7.05 6.77 -25.85
N VAL A 56 7.54 5.69 -26.47
CA VAL A 56 7.52 4.35 -25.86
C VAL A 56 8.42 4.30 -24.62
N ARG A 57 9.61 4.90 -24.68
CA ARG A 57 10.52 4.98 -23.54
C ARG A 57 9.85 5.70 -22.36
N GLN A 58 9.11 6.76 -22.61
CA GLN A 58 8.37 7.51 -21.58
C GLN A 58 7.23 6.67 -20.99
N ALA A 59 6.49 5.89 -21.83
CA ALA A 59 5.50 4.95 -21.35
C ALA A 59 6.12 3.86 -20.46
N ILE A 60 7.20 3.25 -20.90
CA ILE A 60 7.94 2.26 -20.09
C ILE A 60 8.47 2.87 -18.79
N GLN A 61 8.99 4.11 -18.83
CA GLN A 61 9.44 4.79 -17.62
C GLN A 61 8.27 5.02 -16.65
N HIS A 62 7.12 5.44 -17.15
CA HIS A 62 5.92 5.62 -16.33
C HIS A 62 5.48 4.31 -15.64
N LEU A 63 5.56 3.16 -16.34
CA LEU A 63 5.29 1.85 -15.74
C LEU A 63 6.35 1.43 -14.71
N VAL A 64 7.63 1.79 -14.92
CA VAL A 64 8.71 1.58 -13.94
C VAL A 64 8.44 2.44 -12.70
N ASP A 65 8.06 3.71 -12.87
CA ASP A 65 7.75 4.63 -11.79
C ASP A 65 6.51 4.16 -10.99
N LYS A 66 5.55 3.52 -11.67
CA LYS A 66 4.42 2.83 -11.02
C LYS A 66 4.79 1.50 -10.35
N GLY A 67 6.04 1.02 -10.50
CA GLY A 67 6.50 -0.26 -9.93
C GLY A 67 5.86 -1.50 -10.57
N LEU A 68 5.26 -1.37 -11.75
CA LEU A 68 4.62 -2.47 -12.46
C LEU A 68 5.60 -3.31 -13.28
N ILE A 69 6.73 -2.70 -13.65
CA ILE A 69 7.79 -3.35 -14.41
C ILE A 69 9.18 -2.94 -13.90
N VAL A 70 10.18 -3.76 -14.13
CA VAL A 70 11.60 -3.44 -13.84
C VAL A 70 12.48 -3.66 -15.07
N ARG A 71 13.51 -2.82 -15.20
CA ARG A 71 14.58 -3.02 -16.20
C ARG A 71 15.69 -3.83 -15.57
N ARG A 72 16.02 -4.99 -16.16
CA ARG A 72 17.15 -5.83 -15.75
C ARG A 72 18.18 -5.91 -16.85
N ARG A 73 19.43 -5.53 -16.56
CA ARG A 73 20.53 -5.60 -17.52
C ARG A 73 20.70 -7.05 -18.02
N GLY A 74 20.73 -7.23 -19.32
CA GLY A 74 20.84 -8.54 -19.97
C GLY A 74 19.54 -9.35 -20.05
N VAL A 75 18.50 -8.98 -19.31
CA VAL A 75 17.21 -9.69 -19.28
C VAL A 75 16.11 -8.92 -20.02
N GLY A 76 16.17 -7.58 -20.00
CA GLY A 76 15.16 -6.71 -20.58
C GLY A 76 14.18 -6.12 -19.54
N THR A 77 13.02 -5.71 -20.01
CA THR A 77 11.94 -5.19 -19.18
C THR A 77 11.00 -6.33 -18.79
N GLN A 78 10.75 -6.48 -17.50
CA GLN A 78 9.98 -7.59 -16.95
C GLN A 78 8.86 -7.07 -16.06
N VAL A 79 7.66 -7.65 -16.17
CA VAL A 79 6.53 -7.39 -15.28
C VAL A 79 6.90 -7.89 -13.88
N VAL A 80 6.66 -7.07 -12.87
CA VAL A 80 6.79 -7.46 -11.47
C VAL A 80 5.43 -7.34 -10.79
N ARG A 81 5.22 -8.06 -9.72
CA ARG A 81 4.06 -7.79 -8.85
C ARG A 81 4.23 -6.36 -8.34
N GLY A 82 3.24 -5.52 -8.62
CA GLY A 82 3.28 -4.12 -8.25
C GLY A 82 3.60 -3.95 -6.77
N GLU A 83 4.63 -3.18 -6.48
CA GLU A 83 4.92 -2.73 -5.13
C GLU A 83 3.84 -1.74 -4.71
N VAL A 84 3.28 -1.90 -3.52
CA VAL A 84 2.35 -0.91 -2.97
C VAL A 84 3.14 0.35 -2.63
N ARG A 85 3.10 1.34 -3.51
CA ARG A 85 3.69 2.65 -3.24
C ARG A 85 2.67 3.51 -2.51
N ARG A 86 3.00 3.93 -1.33
CA ARG A 86 2.18 4.82 -0.53
C ARG A 86 2.78 6.22 -0.52
N ALA A 87 2.06 7.20 -1.05
CA ALA A 87 2.30 8.58 -0.71
C ALA A 87 2.10 8.77 0.80
N VAL A 88 2.92 9.57 1.46
CA VAL A 88 2.76 9.86 2.90
C VAL A 88 1.59 10.83 3.07
N GLU A 89 0.39 10.30 2.86
CA GLU A 89 -0.88 10.96 3.13
C GLU A 89 -1.55 10.34 4.36
N LEU A 90 -2.51 11.07 4.94
CA LEU A 90 -3.34 10.61 6.06
C LEU A 90 -4.45 9.64 5.60
N THR A 91 -4.07 8.65 4.80
CA THR A 91 -4.97 7.63 4.27
C THR A 91 -4.77 6.30 5.00
N SER A 92 -5.73 5.41 4.88
CA SER A 92 -5.57 4.04 5.35
C SER A 92 -4.86 3.18 4.29
N LEU A 93 -4.12 2.16 4.71
CA LEU A 93 -3.56 1.17 3.77
C LEU A 93 -4.64 0.55 2.87
N HIS A 94 -5.88 0.40 3.37
CA HIS A 94 -7.01 -0.09 2.60
C HIS A 94 -7.33 0.85 1.42
N ASP A 95 -7.46 2.15 1.71
CA ASP A 95 -7.77 3.16 0.68
C ASP A 95 -6.62 3.28 -0.33
N ASP A 96 -5.37 3.15 0.13
CA ASP A 96 -4.19 3.21 -0.73
C ASP A 96 -4.13 2.04 -1.69
N LEU A 97 -4.46 0.83 -1.23
CA LEU A 97 -4.54 -0.37 -2.07
C LEU A 97 -5.63 -0.23 -3.13
N LEU A 98 -6.83 0.25 -2.75
CA LEU A 98 -7.92 0.50 -3.69
C LEU A 98 -7.53 1.53 -4.76
N ARG A 99 -6.87 2.63 -4.38
CA ARG A 99 -6.37 3.64 -5.34
C ARG A 99 -5.30 3.09 -6.28
N ALA A 100 -4.51 2.14 -5.80
CA ALA A 100 -3.53 1.42 -6.61
C ALA A 100 -4.15 0.34 -7.52
N GLY A 101 -5.50 0.20 -7.53
CA GLY A 101 -6.21 -0.81 -8.31
C GLY A 101 -6.06 -2.23 -7.77
N GLN A 102 -5.59 -2.39 -6.53
CA GLN A 102 -5.44 -3.68 -5.87
C GLN A 102 -6.67 -4.03 -5.04
N GLN A 103 -6.86 -5.31 -4.75
CA GLN A 103 -7.96 -5.81 -3.94
C GLN A 103 -7.52 -6.03 -2.49
N PRO A 104 -7.80 -5.08 -1.57
CA PRO A 104 -7.47 -5.25 -0.16
C PRO A 104 -8.44 -6.22 0.51
N SER A 105 -7.91 -7.13 1.33
CA SER A 105 -8.71 -7.90 2.27
C SER A 105 -8.06 -7.92 3.65
N THR A 106 -8.84 -8.23 4.69
CA THR A 106 -8.39 -8.18 6.08
C THR A 106 -8.79 -9.46 6.82
N SER A 107 -7.84 -10.04 7.53
CA SER A 107 -8.12 -11.00 8.60
C SER A 107 -7.91 -10.32 9.95
N VAL A 108 -8.96 -10.26 10.76
CA VAL A 108 -8.86 -9.76 12.14
C VAL A 108 -8.31 -10.89 12.99
N LEU A 109 -7.11 -10.68 13.54
CA LEU A 109 -6.42 -11.66 14.38
C LEU A 109 -6.83 -11.52 15.85
N GLU A 110 -7.12 -10.28 16.27
CA GLU A 110 -7.50 -9.95 17.63
C GLU A 110 -8.28 -8.64 17.64
N LEU A 111 -9.33 -8.60 18.45
CA LEU A 111 -10.08 -7.40 18.79
C LEU A 111 -10.56 -7.55 20.22
N THR A 112 -9.87 -6.89 21.15
CA THR A 112 -10.09 -7.02 22.60
C THR A 112 -10.01 -5.65 23.28
N THR A 113 -10.56 -5.53 24.49
CA THR A 113 -10.31 -4.39 25.38
C THR A 113 -9.26 -4.82 26.40
N VAL A 114 -8.22 -4.03 26.52
CA VAL A 114 -7.06 -4.34 27.39
C VAL A 114 -6.63 -3.09 28.18
N PRO A 115 -5.95 -3.27 29.32
CA PRO A 115 -5.26 -2.17 29.97
C PRO A 115 -4.18 -1.59 29.03
N CYS A 116 -4.13 -0.27 28.90
CA CYS A 116 -3.20 0.42 28.00
C CYS A 116 -1.74 0.24 28.48
N PRO A 117 -0.86 -0.30 27.63
CA PRO A 117 0.56 -0.36 27.96
C PRO A 117 1.15 1.04 28.17
N ALA A 118 2.11 1.20 29.07
CA ALA A 118 2.66 2.51 29.44
C ALA A 118 3.19 3.32 28.24
N GLU A 119 3.88 2.69 27.29
CA GLU A 119 4.40 3.34 26.08
C GLU A 119 3.26 3.83 25.17
N VAL A 120 2.20 3.02 25.04
CA VAL A 120 1.01 3.36 24.23
C VAL A 120 0.22 4.47 24.92
N ALA A 121 0.09 4.41 26.25
CA ALA A 121 -0.61 5.42 27.04
C ALA A 121 0.06 6.81 26.89
N ALA A 122 1.39 6.86 26.92
CA ALA A 122 2.14 8.10 26.66
C ALA A 122 1.89 8.63 25.23
N ALA A 123 1.81 7.74 24.23
CA ALA A 123 1.54 8.12 22.85
C ALA A 123 0.09 8.58 22.63
N LEU A 124 -0.88 8.01 23.34
CA LEU A 124 -2.29 8.37 23.26
C LEU A 124 -2.68 9.53 24.18
N GLY A 125 -1.82 9.93 25.10
CA GLY A 125 -2.12 10.97 26.10
C GLY A 125 -3.20 10.53 27.11
N VAL A 126 -3.26 9.22 27.41
CA VAL A 126 -4.19 8.66 28.42
C VAL A 126 -3.42 8.13 29.61
N PRO A 127 -4.03 7.99 30.80
CA PRO A 127 -3.38 7.37 31.95
C PRO A 127 -2.96 5.92 31.63
N ALA A 128 -1.80 5.50 32.13
CA ALA A 128 -1.37 4.11 32.01
C ALA A 128 -2.38 3.18 32.69
N GLY A 129 -2.69 2.04 32.06
CA GLY A 129 -3.68 1.09 32.54
C GLY A 129 -5.14 1.46 32.23
N SER A 130 -5.42 2.61 31.58
CA SER A 130 -6.74 2.91 31.06
C SER A 130 -7.18 1.81 30.07
N GLU A 131 -8.48 1.55 30.00
CA GLU A 131 -8.98 0.62 29.00
C GLU A 131 -8.85 1.19 27.58
N VAL A 132 -8.28 0.39 26.68
CA VAL A 132 -8.17 0.69 25.24
C VAL A 132 -8.62 -0.50 24.41
N GLN A 133 -9.19 -0.24 23.25
CA GLN A 133 -9.43 -1.29 22.25
C GLN A 133 -8.09 -1.63 21.59
N HIS A 134 -7.69 -2.89 21.68
CA HIS A 134 -6.54 -3.46 21.02
C HIS A 134 -7.00 -4.24 19.80
N LEU A 135 -6.49 -3.87 18.64
CA LEU A 135 -6.84 -4.45 17.35
C LEU A 135 -5.58 -4.95 16.65
N ARG A 136 -5.55 -6.22 16.28
CA ARG A 136 -4.49 -6.82 15.47
C ARG A 136 -5.05 -7.45 14.21
N ARG A 137 -4.47 -7.12 13.06
CA ARG A 137 -4.95 -7.54 11.74
C ARG A 137 -3.81 -7.96 10.84
N LEU A 138 -4.11 -8.94 9.97
CA LEU A 138 -3.31 -9.25 8.80
C LEU A 138 -4.01 -8.64 7.57
N ARG A 139 -3.30 -7.78 6.87
CA ARG A 139 -3.78 -7.14 5.63
C ARG A 139 -3.20 -7.86 4.43
N PHE A 140 -4.06 -8.12 3.47
CA PHE A 140 -3.72 -8.72 2.19
C PHE A 140 -3.87 -7.69 1.06
N SER A 141 -3.14 -7.93 -0.02
CA SER A 141 -3.31 -7.29 -1.32
C SER A 141 -3.36 -8.39 -2.37
N ASP A 142 -4.44 -8.45 -3.13
CA ASP A 142 -4.66 -9.47 -4.17
C ASP A 142 -4.47 -10.92 -3.64
N GLY A 143 -5.00 -11.17 -2.45
CA GLY A 143 -4.93 -12.48 -1.77
C GLY A 143 -3.59 -12.79 -1.08
N GLU A 144 -2.56 -11.98 -1.24
CA GLU A 144 -1.23 -12.18 -0.66
C GLU A 144 -1.04 -11.35 0.63
N PRO A 145 -0.46 -11.92 1.71
CA PRO A 145 -0.16 -11.17 2.92
C PRO A 145 0.77 -9.99 2.64
N LEU A 146 0.43 -8.81 3.13
CA LEU A 146 1.19 -7.59 2.92
C LEU A 146 1.71 -6.97 4.21
N ALA A 147 0.86 -6.88 5.24
CA ALA A 147 1.20 -6.20 6.48
C ALA A 147 0.52 -6.81 7.70
N VAL A 148 1.21 -6.83 8.83
CA VAL A 148 0.59 -7.03 10.15
C VAL A 148 0.43 -5.65 10.79
N MET A 149 -0.80 -5.34 11.17
CA MET A 149 -1.18 -4.04 11.71
C MET A 149 -1.72 -4.20 13.12
N GLN A 150 -1.15 -3.47 14.05
CA GLN A 150 -1.58 -3.41 15.44
C GLN A 150 -1.98 -1.99 15.77
N ASN A 151 -3.16 -1.80 16.37
CA ASN A 151 -3.68 -0.50 16.75
C ASN A 151 -4.25 -0.55 18.17
N TRP A 152 -4.07 0.54 18.90
CA TRP A 152 -4.71 0.82 20.18
C TRP A 152 -5.54 2.08 20.02
N LEU A 153 -6.79 2.02 20.45
CA LEU A 153 -7.72 3.12 20.37
C LEU A 153 -8.31 3.39 21.76
N PRO A 154 -8.39 4.64 22.21
CA PRO A 154 -9.15 4.97 23.41
C PRO A 154 -10.58 4.42 23.32
N THR A 155 -11.10 3.88 24.41
CA THR A 155 -12.51 3.49 24.47
C THR A 155 -13.41 4.71 24.25
N GLY A 156 -14.49 4.54 23.50
CA GLY A 156 -15.36 5.67 23.14
C GLY A 156 -16.57 5.24 22.31
N PRO A 157 -17.28 6.20 21.69
CA PRO A 157 -18.53 5.92 20.99
C PRO A 157 -18.37 5.06 19.73
N VAL A 158 -17.15 4.95 19.19
CA VAL A 158 -16.89 4.16 17.97
C VAL A 158 -16.74 2.70 18.35
N ARG A 159 -17.73 1.89 17.98
CA ARG A 159 -17.69 0.44 18.18
C ARG A 159 -17.04 -0.24 16.98
N LEU A 160 -15.90 -0.88 17.22
CA LEU A 160 -15.27 -1.75 16.23
C LEU A 160 -15.94 -3.14 16.27
N THR A 161 -16.22 -3.70 15.10
CA THR A 161 -16.66 -5.08 14.93
C THR A 161 -15.78 -5.80 13.91
N VAL A 162 -15.65 -7.11 14.03
CA VAL A 162 -14.87 -7.92 13.11
C VAL A 162 -15.38 -7.73 11.68
N ASP A 163 -16.69 -7.82 11.47
CA ASP A 163 -17.32 -7.70 10.15
C ASP A 163 -17.03 -6.35 9.49
N ALA A 164 -17.18 -5.24 10.24
CA ALA A 164 -16.90 -3.91 9.73
C ALA A 164 -15.41 -3.73 9.36
N LEU A 165 -14.49 -4.32 10.14
CA LEU A 165 -13.05 -4.29 9.89
C LEU A 165 -12.62 -5.15 8.72
N GLN A 166 -13.35 -6.23 8.43
CA GLN A 166 -13.14 -7.07 7.25
C GLN A 166 -13.72 -6.42 5.99
N ALA A 167 -14.87 -5.77 6.10
CA ALA A 167 -15.52 -5.08 4.99
C ALA A 167 -14.81 -3.78 4.57
N GLY A 168 -14.03 -3.15 5.47
CA GLY A 168 -13.45 -1.84 5.19
C GLY A 168 -12.17 -1.51 5.96
N GLY A 169 -11.75 -0.26 5.83
CA GLY A 169 -10.59 0.28 6.54
C GLY A 169 -10.95 0.83 7.93
N LEU A 170 -10.04 0.73 8.91
CA LEU A 170 -10.23 1.30 10.24
C LEU A 170 -10.62 2.79 10.19
N TYR A 171 -9.97 3.56 9.34
CA TYR A 171 -10.23 5.01 9.23
C TYR A 171 -11.62 5.33 8.65
N ALA A 172 -12.18 4.47 7.81
CA ALA A 172 -13.55 4.61 7.35
C ALA A 172 -14.55 4.43 8.50
N ILE A 173 -14.32 3.44 9.37
CA ILE A 173 -15.14 3.19 10.56
C ILE A 173 -15.04 4.38 11.54
N LEU A 174 -13.82 4.88 11.77
CA LEU A 174 -13.60 6.05 12.65
C LEU A 174 -14.33 7.28 12.11
N ARG A 175 -14.24 7.55 10.80
CA ARG A 175 -14.97 8.67 10.16
C ARG A 175 -16.48 8.51 10.26
N ALA A 176 -17.01 7.31 10.02
CA ALA A 176 -18.43 7.02 10.16
C ALA A 176 -18.93 7.21 11.61
N GLY A 177 -18.06 6.93 12.59
CA GLY A 177 -18.29 7.18 14.01
C GLY A 177 -18.03 8.63 14.47
N GLY A 178 -17.86 9.58 13.53
CA GLY A 178 -17.67 11.00 13.82
C GLY A 178 -16.23 11.41 14.16
N ARG A 179 -15.25 10.49 14.10
CA ARG A 179 -13.84 10.80 14.34
C ARG A 179 -13.13 11.16 13.03
N ARG A 180 -12.91 12.44 12.80
CA ARG A 180 -12.21 12.96 11.62
C ARG A 180 -10.73 13.09 11.94
N ILE A 181 -9.92 12.17 11.41
CA ILE A 181 -8.46 12.25 11.55
C ILE A 181 -7.94 13.45 10.76
N ARG A 182 -7.26 14.35 11.46
CA ARG A 182 -6.71 15.59 10.89
C ARG A 182 -5.21 15.51 10.65
N GLY A 183 -4.49 14.80 11.51
CA GLY A 183 -3.05 14.69 11.44
C GLY A 183 -2.56 13.40 12.08
N ALA A 184 -1.30 13.07 11.84
CA ALA A 184 -0.60 12.00 12.53
C ALA A 184 0.89 12.29 12.64
N HIS A 185 1.47 11.93 13.78
CA HIS A 185 2.91 11.76 13.89
C HIS A 185 3.28 10.33 13.50
N GLN A 186 4.27 10.19 12.62
CA GLN A 186 4.66 8.90 12.07
C GLN A 186 6.17 8.73 12.10
N ARG A 187 6.63 7.55 12.55
CA ARG A 187 8.02 7.13 12.47
C ARG A 187 8.12 5.89 11.61
N ILE A 188 9.03 5.91 10.65
CA ILE A 188 9.28 4.81 9.73
C ILE A 188 10.68 4.28 10.00
N GLY A 189 10.82 2.96 10.00
CA GLY A 189 12.08 2.26 10.20
C GLY A 189 12.11 0.94 9.47
N ALA A 190 13.14 0.15 9.72
CA ALA A 190 13.26 -1.19 9.15
C ALA A 190 13.93 -2.13 10.16
N ARG A 191 13.56 -3.41 10.11
CA ARG A 191 14.21 -4.48 10.88
C ARG A 191 14.01 -5.84 10.21
N ALA A 192 14.74 -6.82 10.71
CA ALA A 192 14.56 -8.21 10.29
C ALA A 192 13.25 -8.81 10.84
N ALA A 193 12.62 -9.67 10.07
CA ALA A 193 11.43 -10.43 10.47
C ALA A 193 11.79 -11.49 11.52
N THR A 194 10.97 -11.57 12.56
CA THR A 194 10.97 -12.73 13.48
C THR A 194 10.41 -13.97 12.77
N THR A 195 10.57 -15.15 13.36
CA THR A 195 10.01 -16.40 12.81
C THR A 195 8.49 -16.35 12.69
N VAL A 196 7.81 -15.74 13.66
CA VAL A 196 6.33 -15.62 13.68
C VAL A 196 5.85 -14.67 12.58
N GLU A 197 6.47 -13.49 12.49
CA GLU A 197 6.13 -12.48 11.48
C GLU A 197 6.39 -12.98 10.06
N ALA A 198 7.53 -13.64 9.85
CA ALA A 198 7.88 -14.23 8.58
C ALA A 198 6.82 -15.26 8.13
N ARG A 199 6.36 -16.13 9.04
CA ARG A 199 5.29 -17.09 8.75
C ARG A 199 3.98 -16.38 8.39
N MET A 200 3.59 -15.36 9.16
CA MET A 200 2.34 -14.61 8.91
C MET A 200 2.37 -13.86 7.58
N LEU A 201 3.53 -13.35 7.19
CA LEU A 201 3.71 -12.55 5.98
C LEU A 201 4.13 -13.38 4.75
N GLY A 202 4.28 -14.70 4.86
CA GLY A 202 4.76 -15.54 3.76
C GLY A 202 6.21 -15.22 3.36
N GLU A 203 7.05 -14.84 4.32
CA GLU A 203 8.45 -14.48 4.14
C GLU A 203 9.37 -15.49 4.86
N ARG A 204 10.67 -15.45 4.56
CA ARG A 204 11.68 -16.20 5.32
C ARG A 204 12.05 -15.46 6.60
N ARG A 205 12.47 -16.18 7.62
CA ARG A 205 13.05 -15.59 8.83
C ARG A 205 14.20 -14.65 8.47
N GLY A 206 14.21 -13.46 9.07
CA GLY A 206 15.23 -12.46 8.82
C GLY A 206 14.99 -11.63 7.55
N ALA A 207 13.91 -11.86 6.79
CA ALA A 207 13.55 -10.99 5.67
C ALA A 207 13.38 -9.54 6.15
N PRO A 208 13.74 -8.54 5.33
CA PRO A 208 13.57 -7.15 5.71
C PRO A 208 12.08 -6.79 5.81
N LEU A 209 11.72 -6.13 6.89
CA LEU A 209 10.40 -5.53 7.08
C LEU A 209 10.56 -4.03 7.22
N LEU A 210 9.65 -3.27 6.59
CA LEU A 210 9.42 -1.88 6.96
C LEU A 210 8.58 -1.84 8.22
N THR A 211 8.93 -0.96 9.14
CA THR A 211 8.17 -0.73 10.37
C THR A 211 7.61 0.68 10.36
N MET A 212 6.42 0.85 10.93
CA MET A 212 5.80 2.16 11.09
C MET A 212 5.10 2.23 12.45
N THR A 213 5.44 3.23 13.24
CA THR A 213 4.60 3.65 14.36
C THR A 213 3.89 4.94 13.97
N ARG A 214 2.60 5.04 14.32
CA ARG A 214 1.79 6.21 13.98
C ARG A 214 0.90 6.55 15.16
N THR A 215 0.82 7.82 15.53
CA THR A 215 -0.19 8.34 16.45
C THR A 215 -1.03 9.37 15.71
N ALA A 216 -2.31 9.09 15.52
CA ALA A 216 -3.24 9.95 14.79
C ALA A 216 -4.08 10.78 15.76
N TYR A 217 -4.43 12.02 15.35
CA TYR A 217 -5.25 12.95 16.11
C TYR A 217 -6.37 13.54 15.25
N ASP A 218 -7.46 13.93 15.89
CA ASP A 218 -8.61 14.57 15.28
C ASP A 218 -8.43 16.09 15.11
N ASP A 219 -9.49 16.78 14.67
CA ASP A 219 -9.52 18.22 14.46
C ASP A 219 -9.52 19.03 15.76
N GLN A 220 -9.74 18.39 16.90
CA GLN A 220 -9.66 18.98 18.25
C GLN A 220 -8.29 18.68 18.91
N GLY A 221 -7.41 17.94 18.25
CA GLY A 221 -6.11 17.54 18.78
C GLY A 221 -6.15 16.31 19.70
N HIS A 222 -7.30 15.65 19.85
CA HIS A 222 -7.37 14.42 20.65
C HIS A 222 -6.76 13.26 19.87
N HIS A 223 -5.93 12.44 20.52
CA HIS A 223 -5.43 11.24 19.91
C HIS A 223 -6.53 10.21 19.71
N VAL A 224 -6.67 9.70 18.50
CA VAL A 224 -7.74 8.76 18.12
C VAL A 224 -7.23 7.34 17.97
N GLU A 225 -5.94 7.17 17.66
CA GLU A 225 -5.30 5.85 17.59
C GLU A 225 -3.79 5.93 17.72
N HIS A 226 -3.19 4.89 18.27
CA HIS A 226 -1.77 4.59 18.13
C HIS A 226 -1.59 3.27 17.40
N GLY A 227 -0.77 3.25 16.36
CA GLY A 227 -0.52 2.07 15.53
C GLY A 227 0.94 1.66 15.51
N ALA A 228 1.19 0.36 15.53
CA ALA A 228 2.48 -0.25 15.25
C ALA A 228 2.32 -1.29 14.14
N HIS A 229 2.94 -1.05 13.00
CA HIS A 229 2.73 -1.84 11.80
C HIS A 229 4.04 -2.37 11.25
N ILE A 230 3.98 -3.53 10.62
CA ILE A 230 5.09 -4.11 9.86
C ILE A 230 4.58 -4.47 8.46
N TYR A 231 5.42 -4.21 7.47
CA TYR A 231 5.11 -4.44 6.06
C TYR A 231 6.20 -5.28 5.40
N ARG A 232 5.83 -6.10 4.45
CA ARG A 232 6.77 -6.81 3.57
C ARG A 232 7.51 -5.80 2.71
N ALA A 233 8.81 -5.58 2.95
CA ALA A 233 9.61 -4.65 2.17
C ALA A 233 9.79 -5.09 0.70
N SER A 234 9.54 -6.36 0.38
CA SER A 234 9.53 -6.88 -0.99
C SER A 234 8.31 -6.45 -1.81
N ARG A 235 7.24 -5.93 -1.15
CA ARG A 235 5.95 -5.59 -1.76
C ARG A 235 5.38 -4.24 -1.36
N TYR A 236 6.04 -3.53 -0.47
CA TYR A 236 5.58 -2.26 0.06
C TYR A 236 6.72 -1.26 0.16
N SER A 237 6.49 -0.07 -0.34
CA SER A 237 7.38 1.08 -0.18
C SER A 237 6.60 2.33 0.23
N LEU A 238 7.30 3.29 0.78
CA LEU A 238 6.79 4.61 1.13
C LEU A 238 7.44 5.64 0.23
N GLU A 239 6.62 6.44 -0.44
CA GLU A 239 7.07 7.51 -1.31
C GLU A 239 6.77 8.86 -0.66
N VAL A 240 7.78 9.71 -0.57
CA VAL A 240 7.67 11.05 0.01
C VAL A 240 8.15 12.05 -1.03
N THR A 241 7.31 13.01 -1.39
CA THR A 241 7.73 14.15 -2.20
C THR A 241 8.22 15.25 -1.26
N VAL A 242 9.48 15.62 -1.40
CA VAL A 242 10.09 16.74 -0.65
C VAL A 242 10.27 17.90 -1.61
N ALA A 243 9.71 19.06 -1.27
CA ALA A 243 9.92 20.31 -2.00
C ALA A 243 10.71 21.28 -1.14
N GLU A 244 11.63 22.02 -1.75
CA GLU A 244 12.30 23.16 -1.12
C GLU A 244 11.29 24.29 -0.93
N ARG A 245 11.35 24.98 0.23
CA ARG A 245 10.49 26.12 0.54
C ARG A 245 11.10 27.42 0.04
#